data_23b2df591b86c1454b5a936b3a0e992f
#
_entry.id   23b2df591b86c1454b5a936b3a0e992f
#
_cell.length_a   1.000
_cell.length_b   1.000
_cell.length_c   1.000
_cell.angle_alpha   90.00
_cell.angle_beta   90.00
_cell.angle_gamma   90.00
#
_symmetry.space_group_name_H-M   'P 1'
#
loop_
_entity.id
_entity.type
_entity.pdbx_description
1 polymer ?
#
loop_
_entity_poly.entity_id
_entity_poly.type
_entity_poly.pdbx_seq_one_letter_code
_entity_poly.pdbx_strand_id
1 'polypeptide(L)'
;MPKRILSVLIAAALSAGIFTGCSSPQYEIELYDGNYSEVQLVHKMVELLVEDRTDIEVTIKDQMSSVLMFRELTREDPSCDIMCSYDGSVLTTHLKQGPPDVPEGVTLFDYVSEQVYDKHGIIMLDPLGINNTYCIAVPESVAEEYSLETISDLVPVAGELTFGAEHEFFAAEGTAGTMKFGPFTEFYGLNFKETFPVDISLKYTAIENGNFQVTEVYTTDGLNRKANLKVLEDDRNFFPEYNGSLLVREELFEEMADVAPDLREIL
;
A
#
# COMPACT_ATOMS: atom_id res chain seq x y z
N MET A 1 -26.34 -43.02 60.02
CA MET A 1 -25.66 -43.00 58.74
C MET A 1 -26.56 -42.41 57.63
N PRO A 2 -26.76 -41.10 57.53
CA PRO A 2 -27.15 -40.50 56.26
C PRO A 2 -26.50 -39.16 55.96
N LYS A 3 -25.36 -38.79 56.57
CA LYS A 3 -24.69 -37.51 56.31
C LYS A 3 -23.54 -37.51 55.29
N ARG A 4 -23.17 -38.69 54.75
CA ARG A 4 -22.06 -38.81 53.77
C ARG A 4 -22.51 -38.89 52.30
N ILE A 5 -23.79 -39.07 52.03
CA ILE A 5 -24.31 -39.13 50.64
C ILE A 5 -24.66 -37.75 50.09
N LEU A 6 -24.98 -36.78 50.97
CA LEU A 6 -25.34 -35.44 50.53
C LEU A 6 -24.13 -34.59 50.11
N SER A 7 -22.93 -34.91 50.62
CA SER A 7 -21.68 -34.16 50.27
C SER A 7 -21.11 -34.55 48.92
N VAL A 8 -21.43 -35.73 48.39
CA VAL A 8 -20.93 -36.20 47.07
C VAL A 8 -21.76 -35.65 45.92
N LEU A 9 -23.07 -35.41 46.16
CA LEU A 9 -23.95 -34.83 45.14
C LEU A 9 -23.77 -33.31 44.91
N ILE A 10 -23.26 -32.59 45.92
CA ILE A 10 -22.94 -31.15 45.77
C ILE A 10 -21.59 -30.93 45.09
N ALA A 11 -20.65 -31.87 45.23
CA ALA A 11 -19.36 -31.81 44.54
C ALA A 11 -19.47 -32.16 43.02
N ALA A 12 -20.48 -32.96 42.63
CA ALA A 12 -20.72 -33.30 41.22
C ALA A 12 -21.49 -32.21 40.46
N ALA A 13 -22.22 -31.31 41.17
CA ALA A 13 -22.97 -30.21 40.54
C ALA A 13 -22.10 -28.93 40.31
N LEU A 14 -20.93 -28.84 40.94
CA LEU A 14 -20.00 -27.69 40.80
C LEU A 14 -18.89 -27.90 39.75
N SER A 15 -18.78 -29.09 39.15
CA SER A 15 -17.80 -29.39 38.10
C SER A 15 -18.41 -29.36 36.67
N ALA A 16 -19.69 -28.97 36.50
CA ALA A 16 -20.36 -28.90 35.20
C ALA A 16 -20.53 -27.47 34.67
N GLY A 17 -19.78 -26.53 35.18
CA GLY A 17 -19.94 -25.15 34.77
C GLY A 17 -18.64 -24.40 34.79
N ILE A 18 -17.81 -24.54 33.79
CA ILE A 18 -16.90 -23.56 33.18
C ILE A 18 -16.06 -24.31 32.11
N PHE A 19 -16.72 -24.78 31.06
CA PHE A 19 -16.12 -24.83 29.76
C PHE A 19 -16.85 -23.76 28.91
N THR A 20 -16.62 -22.50 29.23
CA THR A 20 -16.62 -21.49 28.18
C THR A 20 -15.38 -21.76 27.39
N GLY A 21 -15.44 -22.73 26.47
CA GLY A 21 -14.44 -22.83 25.43
C GLY A 21 -14.44 -21.48 24.71
N CYS A 22 -13.30 -20.85 24.61
CA CYS A 22 -13.04 -19.96 23.50
C CYS A 22 -13.23 -20.86 22.28
N SER A 23 -14.43 -20.87 21.69
CA SER A 23 -14.57 -21.35 20.32
C SER A 23 -13.83 -20.34 19.50
N SER A 24 -12.83 -20.79 18.75
CA SER A 24 -12.32 -20.00 17.64
C SER A 24 -13.51 -19.51 16.82
N PRO A 25 -13.47 -18.29 16.30
CA PRO A 25 -14.56 -17.80 15.43
C PRO A 25 -14.83 -18.85 14.35
N GLN A 26 -16.08 -19.04 14.02
CA GLN A 26 -16.46 -20.05 13.03
C GLN A 26 -16.00 -19.65 11.63
N TYR A 27 -15.88 -18.33 11.40
CA TYR A 27 -15.44 -17.72 10.15
C TYR A 27 -14.45 -16.60 10.48
N GLU A 28 -13.28 -16.67 9.90
CA GLU A 28 -12.18 -15.75 10.16
C GLU A 28 -11.49 -15.38 8.83
N ILE A 29 -11.16 -14.11 8.68
CA ILE A 29 -10.30 -13.58 7.62
C ILE A 29 -9.02 -13.09 8.27
N GLU A 30 -7.88 -13.58 7.78
CA GLU A 30 -6.57 -13.21 8.30
C GLU A 30 -5.81 -12.36 7.31
N LEU A 31 -5.21 -11.27 7.79
CA LEU A 31 -4.30 -10.45 7.01
C LEU A 31 -3.11 -9.98 7.87
N TYR A 32 -2.00 -9.68 7.24
CA TYR A 32 -0.85 -9.07 7.90
C TYR A 32 -0.87 -7.58 7.71
N ASP A 33 -0.52 -6.82 8.76
CA ASP A 33 -0.44 -5.38 8.65
C ASP A 33 0.74 -4.93 7.79
N GLY A 34 0.59 -3.80 7.12
CA GLY A 34 1.62 -3.24 6.25
C GLY A 34 2.59 -2.35 6.99
N ASN A 35 3.74 -2.08 6.35
CA ASN A 35 4.76 -1.18 6.91
C ASN A 35 4.44 0.32 6.68
N TYR A 36 3.41 0.62 5.87
CA TYR A 36 3.00 1.98 5.50
C TYR A 36 1.65 2.32 6.13
N SER A 37 1.52 3.53 6.64
CA SER A 37 0.29 3.99 7.30
C SER A 37 -0.95 3.90 6.41
N GLU A 38 -0.81 4.10 5.10
CA GLU A 38 -1.90 3.98 4.13
C GLU A 38 -2.42 2.54 4.06
N VAL A 39 -1.53 1.55 3.96
CA VAL A 39 -1.90 0.13 3.95
C VAL A 39 -2.54 -0.27 5.28
N GLN A 40 -2.01 0.20 6.41
CA GLN A 40 -2.59 -0.02 7.74
C GLN A 40 -4.01 0.55 7.84
N LEU A 41 -4.24 1.75 7.29
CA LEU A 41 -5.56 2.36 7.25
C LEU A 41 -6.54 1.53 6.41
N VAL A 42 -6.11 1.09 5.22
CA VAL A 42 -6.94 0.25 4.33
C VAL A 42 -7.28 -1.08 5.02
N HIS A 43 -6.31 -1.76 5.63
CA HIS A 43 -6.55 -3.01 6.35
C HIS A 43 -7.53 -2.81 7.52
N LYS A 44 -7.39 -1.70 8.26
CA LYS A 44 -8.35 -1.36 9.33
C LYS A 44 -9.74 -1.02 8.79
N MET A 45 -9.86 -0.46 7.60
CA MET A 45 -11.15 -0.27 6.93
C MET A 45 -11.78 -1.61 6.53
N VAL A 46 -11.00 -2.55 6.00
CA VAL A 46 -11.44 -3.92 5.70
C VAL A 46 -12.00 -4.58 6.96
N GLU A 47 -11.25 -4.58 8.07
CA GLU A 47 -11.71 -5.14 9.35
C GLU A 47 -13.06 -4.52 9.75
N LEU A 48 -13.15 -3.21 9.82
CA LEU A 48 -14.35 -2.52 10.27
C LEU A 48 -15.57 -2.77 9.36
N LEU A 49 -15.36 -2.81 8.03
CA LEU A 49 -16.45 -3.01 7.07
C LEU A 49 -16.97 -4.45 7.08
N VAL A 50 -16.07 -5.43 7.17
CA VAL A 50 -16.44 -6.85 7.19
C VAL A 50 -17.15 -7.17 8.52
N GLU A 51 -16.60 -6.77 9.65
CA GLU A 51 -17.19 -7.03 10.96
C GLU A 51 -18.51 -6.27 11.21
N ASP A 52 -18.69 -5.08 10.61
CA ASP A 52 -19.96 -4.33 10.70
C ASP A 52 -21.10 -4.97 9.87
N ARG A 53 -20.77 -5.68 8.80
CA ARG A 53 -21.74 -6.16 7.81
C ARG A 53 -21.91 -7.67 7.78
N THR A 54 -21.05 -8.41 8.47
CA THR A 54 -21.07 -9.88 8.49
C THR A 54 -20.79 -10.43 9.88
N ASP A 55 -20.92 -11.74 10.06
CA ASP A 55 -20.52 -12.46 11.27
C ASP A 55 -19.09 -13.02 11.16
N ILE A 56 -18.24 -12.45 10.29
CA ILE A 56 -16.84 -12.85 10.08
C ILE A 56 -15.97 -12.01 11.01
N GLU A 57 -15.05 -12.64 11.74
CA GLU A 57 -13.99 -11.97 12.48
C GLU A 57 -12.79 -11.69 11.55
N VAL A 58 -12.21 -10.48 11.62
CA VAL A 58 -11.04 -10.12 10.83
C VAL A 58 -9.84 -9.93 11.74
N THR A 59 -8.84 -10.78 11.59
CA THR A 59 -7.60 -10.72 12.37
C THR A 59 -6.49 -10.02 11.59
N ILE A 60 -6.09 -8.82 12.06
CA ILE A 60 -4.90 -8.13 11.54
C ILE A 60 -3.68 -8.57 12.36
N LYS A 61 -2.81 -9.36 11.73
CA LYS A 61 -1.58 -9.88 12.33
C LYS A 61 -0.46 -8.82 12.37
N ASP A 62 0.68 -9.18 12.94
CA ASP A 62 1.88 -8.34 12.99
C ASP A 62 2.31 -7.82 11.61
N GLN A 63 3.03 -6.70 11.60
CA GLN A 63 3.53 -6.06 10.38
C GLN A 63 4.44 -6.98 9.56
N MET A 64 4.21 -6.99 8.26
CA MET A 64 4.97 -7.78 7.31
C MET A 64 5.28 -6.96 6.05
N SER A 65 6.41 -7.25 5.40
CA SER A 65 6.72 -6.63 4.11
C SER A 65 5.79 -7.14 3.01
N SER A 66 5.48 -6.31 2.03
CA SER A 66 4.63 -6.66 0.88
C SER A 66 5.07 -7.96 0.18
N VAL A 67 6.37 -8.17 0.04
CA VAL A 67 6.92 -9.40 -0.56
C VAL A 67 6.56 -10.65 0.25
N LEU A 68 6.65 -10.56 1.56
CA LEU A 68 6.32 -11.69 2.44
C LEU A 68 4.80 -11.89 2.53
N MET A 69 4.01 -10.81 2.61
CA MET A 69 2.54 -10.91 2.57
C MET A 69 2.06 -11.61 1.29
N PHE A 70 2.58 -11.21 0.13
CA PHE A 70 2.22 -11.83 -1.14
C PHE A 70 2.58 -13.32 -1.17
N ARG A 71 3.71 -13.71 -0.58
CA ARG A 71 4.09 -15.11 -0.47
C ARG A 71 3.12 -15.88 0.44
N GLU A 72 2.70 -15.30 1.57
CA GLU A 72 1.74 -15.94 2.48
C GLU A 72 0.32 -15.99 1.88
N LEU A 73 -0.04 -15.02 1.02
CA LEU A 73 -1.29 -14.99 0.27
C LEU A 73 -1.36 -16.08 -0.81
N THR A 74 -0.23 -16.37 -1.48
CA THR A 74 -0.17 -17.22 -2.67
C THR A 74 0.36 -18.64 -2.42
N ARG A 75 0.62 -19.01 -1.17
CA ARG A 75 1.10 -20.38 -0.83
C ARG A 75 -0.05 -21.39 -0.82
N GLU A 76 0.28 -22.68 -0.93
CA GLU A 76 -0.68 -23.80 -0.95
C GLU A 76 -1.54 -23.88 0.34
N ASP A 77 -0.97 -23.48 1.49
CA ASP A 77 -1.68 -23.37 2.77
C ASP A 77 -1.56 -21.92 3.25
N PRO A 78 -2.44 -21.03 2.77
CA PRO A 78 -2.31 -19.60 3.00
C PRO A 78 -2.50 -19.22 4.47
N SER A 79 -1.76 -18.23 4.92
CA SER A 79 -1.91 -17.61 6.23
C SER A 79 -2.26 -16.12 6.13
N CYS A 80 -2.64 -15.70 4.93
CA CYS A 80 -3.09 -14.36 4.58
C CYS A 80 -4.19 -14.51 3.54
N ASP A 81 -5.30 -13.86 3.73
CA ASP A 81 -6.46 -13.93 2.82
C ASP A 81 -6.59 -12.69 1.95
N ILE A 82 -6.19 -11.54 2.49
CA ILE A 82 -6.30 -10.24 1.85
C ILE A 82 -5.03 -9.44 2.10
N MET A 83 -4.57 -8.70 1.09
CA MET A 83 -3.55 -7.68 1.26
C MET A 83 -3.86 -6.46 0.39
N CYS A 84 -3.52 -5.27 0.88
CA CYS A 84 -3.48 -4.07 0.05
C CYS A 84 -2.14 -3.98 -0.67
N SER A 85 -2.16 -3.73 -1.97
CA SER A 85 -0.97 -3.46 -2.78
C SER A 85 -1.30 -2.51 -3.93
N TYR A 86 -0.28 -2.15 -4.71
CA TYR A 86 -0.41 -1.22 -5.83
C TYR A 86 -0.08 -1.94 -7.14
N ASP A 87 -0.77 -1.59 -8.23
CA ASP A 87 -0.59 -2.21 -9.55
C ASP A 87 0.89 -2.20 -10.01
N GLY A 88 1.60 -1.09 -9.87
CA GLY A 88 3.02 -1.01 -10.19
C GLY A 88 3.90 -1.92 -9.29
N SER A 89 3.54 -2.07 -8.00
CA SER A 89 4.22 -3.01 -7.11
C SER A 89 3.92 -4.46 -7.47
N VAL A 90 2.69 -4.75 -7.88
CA VAL A 90 2.32 -6.09 -8.37
C VAL A 90 3.15 -6.43 -9.60
N LEU A 91 3.25 -5.52 -10.58
CA LEU A 91 4.07 -5.74 -11.77
C LEU A 91 5.53 -6.03 -11.42
N THR A 92 6.17 -5.11 -10.72
CA THR A 92 7.63 -5.12 -10.56
C THR A 92 8.11 -6.05 -9.45
N THR A 93 7.40 -6.05 -8.32
CA THR A 93 7.84 -6.75 -7.11
C THR A 93 7.31 -8.18 -7.05
N HIS A 94 6.05 -8.40 -7.43
CA HIS A 94 5.42 -9.71 -7.30
C HIS A 94 5.54 -10.53 -8.60
N LEU A 95 5.18 -9.96 -9.73
CA LEU A 95 5.26 -10.64 -11.03
C LEU A 95 6.67 -10.66 -11.63
N LYS A 96 7.60 -9.82 -11.13
CA LYS A 96 8.97 -9.66 -11.67
C LYS A 96 9.00 -9.26 -13.14
N GLN A 97 8.07 -8.42 -13.53
CA GLN A 97 7.90 -7.86 -14.87
C GLN A 97 8.19 -6.36 -14.86
N GLY A 98 8.20 -5.72 -16.03
CA GLY A 98 8.43 -4.29 -16.17
C GLY A 98 7.47 -3.63 -17.15
N PRO A 99 7.46 -2.29 -17.27
CA PRO A 99 6.59 -1.57 -18.19
C PRO A 99 6.60 -2.08 -19.65
N PRO A 100 7.74 -2.55 -20.20
CA PRO A 100 7.77 -3.12 -21.56
C PRO A 100 6.94 -4.41 -21.73
N ASP A 101 6.57 -5.08 -20.63
CA ASP A 101 5.77 -6.30 -20.67
C ASP A 101 4.27 -6.00 -20.79
N VAL A 102 3.87 -4.75 -20.52
CA VAL A 102 2.46 -4.31 -20.62
C VAL A 102 2.13 -4.03 -22.09
N PRO A 103 1.13 -4.72 -22.69
CA PRO A 103 0.77 -4.52 -24.08
C PRO A 103 0.25 -3.09 -24.35
N GLU A 104 0.53 -2.58 -25.55
CA GLU A 104 0.02 -1.27 -25.96
C GLU A 104 -1.51 -1.22 -25.94
N GLY A 105 -2.08 -0.20 -25.32
CA GLY A 105 -3.52 0.00 -25.19
C GLY A 105 -4.20 -0.76 -24.05
N VAL A 106 -3.44 -1.49 -23.25
CA VAL A 106 -3.91 -2.12 -22.00
C VAL A 106 -3.47 -1.27 -20.82
N THR A 107 -4.35 -1.02 -19.86
CA THR A 107 -3.95 -0.31 -18.63
C THR A 107 -3.03 -1.19 -17.79
N LEU A 108 -2.18 -0.57 -16.97
CA LEU A 108 -1.33 -1.31 -16.05
C LEU A 108 -2.18 -2.17 -15.11
N PHE A 109 -3.26 -1.60 -14.58
CA PHE A 109 -4.16 -2.26 -13.66
C PHE A 109 -4.80 -3.52 -14.29
N ASP A 110 -5.37 -3.40 -15.48
CA ASP A 110 -6.01 -4.53 -16.18
C ASP A 110 -4.99 -5.64 -16.45
N TYR A 111 -3.79 -5.26 -16.92
CA TYR A 111 -2.74 -6.22 -17.21
C TYR A 111 -2.30 -7.01 -15.96
N VAL A 112 -1.99 -6.30 -14.86
CA VAL A 112 -1.51 -7.00 -13.65
C VAL A 112 -2.62 -7.80 -12.97
N SER A 113 -3.88 -7.35 -13.06
CA SER A 113 -5.04 -8.10 -12.56
C SER A 113 -5.19 -9.44 -13.25
N GLU A 114 -5.09 -9.46 -14.59
CA GLU A 114 -5.09 -10.70 -15.38
C GLU A 114 -3.90 -11.60 -15.02
N GLN A 115 -2.69 -11.01 -14.99
CA GLN A 115 -1.46 -11.79 -14.75
C GLN A 115 -1.38 -12.39 -13.35
N VAL A 116 -1.84 -11.68 -12.31
CA VAL A 116 -1.80 -12.20 -10.94
C VAL A 116 -2.88 -13.27 -10.73
N TYR A 117 -4.03 -13.11 -11.39
CA TYR A 117 -5.07 -14.13 -11.38
C TYR A 117 -4.61 -15.42 -12.08
N ASP A 118 -4.12 -15.32 -13.29
CA ASP A 118 -3.68 -16.48 -14.09
C ASP A 118 -2.55 -17.27 -13.42
N LYS A 119 -1.64 -16.58 -12.73
CA LYS A 119 -0.47 -17.23 -12.10
C LYS A 119 -0.74 -17.73 -10.70
N HIS A 120 -1.63 -17.09 -9.95
CA HIS A 120 -1.74 -17.29 -8.52
C HIS A 120 -3.17 -17.48 -8.00
N GLY A 121 -4.21 -17.33 -8.83
CA GLY A 121 -5.61 -17.35 -8.38
C GLY A 121 -5.97 -16.17 -7.46
N ILE A 122 -5.25 -15.05 -7.60
CA ILE A 122 -5.48 -13.86 -6.79
C ILE A 122 -6.32 -12.87 -7.57
N ILE A 123 -7.43 -12.45 -6.99
CA ILE A 123 -8.29 -11.41 -7.53
C ILE A 123 -7.79 -10.05 -7.04
N MET A 124 -7.45 -9.15 -7.96
CA MET A 124 -7.35 -7.73 -7.66
C MET A 124 -8.74 -7.10 -7.76
N LEU A 125 -9.25 -6.56 -6.65
CA LEU A 125 -10.51 -5.83 -6.65
C LEU A 125 -10.36 -4.47 -7.35
N ASP A 126 -11.46 -3.80 -7.61
CA ASP A 126 -11.44 -2.49 -8.25
C ASP A 126 -10.53 -1.50 -7.51
N PRO A 127 -9.92 -0.54 -8.21
CA PRO A 127 -9.06 0.45 -7.58
C PRO A 127 -9.78 1.24 -6.47
N LEU A 128 -9.12 1.38 -5.33
CA LEU A 128 -9.63 2.09 -4.15
C LEU A 128 -9.70 3.63 -4.34
N GLY A 129 -9.35 4.14 -5.51
CA GLY A 129 -9.21 5.58 -5.74
C GLY A 129 -7.95 6.19 -5.12
N ILE A 130 -7.02 5.36 -4.66
CA ILE A 130 -5.73 5.76 -4.13
C ILE A 130 -4.71 5.60 -5.25
N ASN A 131 -4.02 6.69 -5.62
CA ASN A 131 -2.91 6.68 -6.56
C ASN A 131 -1.65 7.15 -5.83
N ASN A 132 -0.84 6.21 -5.33
CA ASN A 132 0.37 6.49 -4.55
C ASN A 132 1.61 6.50 -5.45
N THR A 133 1.63 7.39 -6.43
CA THR A 133 2.76 7.54 -7.33
C THR A 133 3.81 8.52 -6.78
N TYR A 134 5.00 8.52 -7.39
CA TYR A 134 5.96 9.60 -7.22
C TYR A 134 5.43 10.89 -7.85
N CYS A 135 5.79 12.01 -7.26
CA CYS A 135 5.65 13.31 -7.89
C CYS A 135 6.74 14.26 -7.39
N ILE A 136 6.76 15.46 -7.94
CA ILE A 136 7.73 16.49 -7.59
C ILE A 136 7.03 17.57 -6.78
N ALA A 137 7.67 18.00 -5.72
CA ALA A 137 7.15 19.05 -4.84
C ALA A 137 8.20 20.11 -4.55
N VAL A 138 7.71 21.28 -4.25
CA VAL A 138 8.49 22.45 -3.83
C VAL A 138 7.83 23.09 -2.60
N PRO A 139 8.55 23.81 -1.73
CA PRO A 139 7.92 24.66 -0.73
C PRO A 139 6.95 25.64 -1.40
N GLU A 140 5.80 25.92 -0.77
CA GLU A 140 4.80 26.85 -1.30
C GLU A 140 5.41 28.22 -1.64
N SER A 141 6.35 28.72 -0.82
CA SER A 141 7.06 29.96 -1.08
C SER A 141 7.90 29.94 -2.35
N VAL A 142 8.48 28.79 -2.70
CA VAL A 142 9.24 28.62 -3.96
C VAL A 142 8.29 28.57 -5.14
N ALA A 143 7.16 27.86 -4.99
CA ALA A 143 6.11 27.84 -6.01
C ALA A 143 5.58 29.23 -6.32
N GLU A 144 5.32 30.05 -5.30
CA GLU A 144 4.89 31.44 -5.47
C GLU A 144 5.97 32.32 -6.13
N GLU A 145 7.22 32.20 -5.69
CA GLU A 145 8.34 32.99 -6.19
C GLU A 145 8.56 32.79 -7.70
N TYR A 146 8.51 31.53 -8.15
CA TYR A 146 8.75 31.16 -9.55
C TYR A 146 7.47 30.89 -10.35
N SER A 147 6.29 31.04 -9.74
CA SER A 147 4.98 30.75 -10.37
C SER A 147 4.88 29.32 -10.91
N LEU A 148 5.29 28.33 -10.10
CA LEU A 148 5.32 26.92 -10.48
C LEU A 148 3.97 26.25 -10.24
N GLU A 149 3.39 25.65 -11.27
CA GLU A 149 2.18 24.81 -11.21
C GLU A 149 2.50 23.37 -11.69
N THR A 150 3.31 23.22 -12.71
CA THR A 150 3.63 21.96 -13.36
C THR A 150 5.12 21.64 -13.24
N ILE A 151 5.50 20.39 -13.49
CA ILE A 151 6.92 19.99 -13.55
C ILE A 151 7.64 20.71 -14.70
N SER A 152 6.96 20.96 -15.83
CA SER A 152 7.53 21.71 -16.95
C SER A 152 7.90 23.15 -16.58
N ASP A 153 7.24 23.77 -15.60
CA ASP A 153 7.57 25.11 -15.15
C ASP A 153 8.93 25.20 -14.44
N LEU A 154 9.48 24.09 -13.99
CA LEU A 154 10.82 24.02 -13.42
C LEU A 154 11.93 24.24 -14.46
N VAL A 155 11.67 23.93 -15.74
CA VAL A 155 12.73 23.92 -16.78
C VAL A 155 13.51 25.23 -16.86
N PRO A 156 12.89 26.43 -16.91
CA PRO A 156 13.63 27.69 -17.00
C PRO A 156 14.39 28.07 -15.73
N VAL A 157 14.03 27.50 -14.58
CA VAL A 157 14.55 27.92 -13.25
C VAL A 157 15.36 26.82 -12.55
N ALA A 158 15.35 25.58 -13.04
CA ALA A 158 16.04 24.45 -12.42
C ALA A 158 17.53 24.72 -12.14
N GLY A 159 18.21 25.49 -13.00
CA GLY A 159 19.62 25.85 -12.83
C GLY A 159 19.91 26.77 -11.63
N GLU A 160 18.89 27.31 -10.98
CA GLU A 160 19.00 28.09 -9.75
C GLU A 160 18.66 27.27 -8.50
N LEU A 161 17.97 26.12 -8.66
CA LEU A 161 17.41 25.31 -7.61
C LEU A 161 18.25 24.06 -7.33
N THR A 162 18.30 23.65 -6.06
CA THR A 162 18.88 22.38 -5.62
C THR A 162 17.77 21.34 -5.48
N PHE A 163 18.01 20.14 -6.03
CA PHE A 163 17.10 19.01 -5.95
C PHE A 163 17.56 18.05 -4.84
N GLY A 164 16.69 17.76 -3.88
CA GLY A 164 16.94 16.77 -2.83
C GLY A 164 16.01 15.57 -2.96
N ALA A 165 16.54 14.36 -2.80
CA ALA A 165 15.74 13.16 -2.88
C ALA A 165 16.35 11.99 -2.11
N GLU A 166 15.57 10.94 -1.93
CA GLU A 166 16.03 9.69 -1.37
C GLU A 166 17.14 9.05 -2.21
N HIS A 167 18.05 8.34 -1.54
CA HIS A 167 19.12 7.62 -2.20
C HIS A 167 18.62 6.69 -3.31
N GLU A 168 17.43 6.09 -3.10
CA GLU A 168 16.82 5.20 -4.06
C GLU A 168 16.40 5.92 -5.36
N PHE A 169 15.93 7.16 -5.27
CA PHE A 169 15.55 7.94 -6.44
C PHE A 169 16.79 8.31 -7.30
N PHE A 170 17.96 8.51 -6.67
CA PHE A 170 19.22 8.75 -7.33
C PHE A 170 19.95 7.48 -7.80
N ALA A 171 19.48 6.29 -7.41
CA ALA A 171 20.14 5.06 -7.81
C ALA A 171 20.19 4.93 -9.34
N ALA A 172 21.33 4.45 -9.83
CA ALA A 172 21.47 4.13 -11.25
C ALA A 172 20.42 3.10 -11.67
N GLU A 173 19.98 3.16 -12.93
CA GLU A 173 18.99 2.29 -13.51
C GLU A 173 19.22 0.83 -13.11
N GLY A 174 18.30 0.30 -12.34
CA GLY A 174 18.18 -1.10 -11.99
C GLY A 174 16.77 -1.55 -12.32
N THR A 175 16.45 -2.76 -12.02
CA THR A 175 15.18 -3.45 -12.30
C THR A 175 13.88 -2.71 -11.96
N ALA A 176 13.91 -1.57 -11.31
CA ALA A 176 12.75 -0.76 -10.95
C ALA A 176 12.38 0.32 -11.97
N GLY A 177 12.82 0.19 -13.21
CA GLY A 177 12.32 0.97 -14.32
C GLY A 177 12.68 2.45 -14.31
N THR A 178 11.89 3.22 -15.04
CA THR A 178 12.14 4.58 -15.50
C THR A 178 11.93 5.68 -14.44
N MET A 179 11.40 5.36 -13.25
CA MET A 179 11.09 6.36 -12.20
C MET A 179 12.32 6.71 -11.34
N LYS A 180 13.38 7.18 -11.96
CA LYS A 180 14.62 7.57 -11.30
C LYS A 180 15.04 8.96 -11.76
N PHE A 181 15.91 9.60 -11.00
CA PHE A 181 16.35 10.98 -11.23
C PHE A 181 16.90 11.22 -12.63
N GLY A 182 17.77 10.33 -13.13
CA GLY A 182 18.38 10.47 -14.46
C GLY A 182 17.33 10.49 -15.58
N PRO A 183 16.52 9.43 -15.75
CA PRO A 183 15.41 9.40 -16.72
C PRO A 183 14.41 10.56 -16.54
N PHE A 184 14.09 10.92 -15.31
CA PHE A 184 13.19 12.03 -15.01
C PHE A 184 13.73 13.37 -15.55
N THR A 185 14.99 13.68 -15.23
CA THR A 185 15.60 14.94 -15.65
C THR A 185 15.84 14.99 -17.18
N GLU A 186 16.16 13.86 -17.78
CA GLU A 186 16.28 13.74 -19.25
C GLU A 186 14.93 13.98 -19.93
N PHE A 187 13.85 13.33 -19.43
CA PHE A 187 12.50 13.42 -20.01
C PHE A 187 11.94 14.85 -20.01
N TYR A 188 12.13 15.58 -18.89
CA TYR A 188 11.66 16.96 -18.76
C TYR A 188 12.67 17.99 -19.31
N GLY A 189 13.94 17.61 -19.49
CA GLY A 189 15.01 18.54 -19.85
C GLY A 189 15.47 19.41 -18.67
N LEU A 190 15.41 18.88 -17.45
CA LEU A 190 15.79 19.57 -16.23
C LEU A 190 17.28 19.51 -15.98
N ASN A 191 17.87 20.63 -15.56
CA ASN A 191 19.27 20.71 -15.20
C ASN A 191 19.41 21.50 -13.88
N PHE A 192 19.29 20.80 -12.76
CA PHE A 192 19.36 21.40 -11.43
C PHE A 192 20.77 21.91 -11.11
N LYS A 193 20.84 22.97 -10.31
CA LYS A 193 22.09 23.55 -9.83
C LYS A 193 22.95 22.54 -9.07
N GLU A 194 22.34 21.80 -8.16
CA GLU A 194 22.96 20.78 -7.33
C GLU A 194 21.94 19.69 -7.01
N THR A 195 22.44 18.50 -6.63
CA THR A 195 21.63 17.41 -6.10
C THR A 195 22.05 17.08 -4.68
N PHE A 196 21.08 16.76 -3.82
CA PHE A 196 21.29 16.47 -2.41
C PHE A 196 20.62 15.14 -2.02
N PRO A 197 21.37 14.04 -1.96
CA PRO A 197 20.81 12.78 -1.46
C PRO A 197 20.54 12.87 0.03
N VAL A 198 19.37 12.41 0.46
CA VAL A 198 18.91 12.49 1.85
C VAL A 198 18.24 11.18 2.26
N ASP A 199 18.31 10.84 3.55
CA ASP A 199 17.53 9.74 4.11
C ASP A 199 16.03 10.08 4.09
N ILE A 200 15.18 9.10 3.77
CA ILE A 200 13.72 9.28 3.70
C ILE A 200 13.15 9.90 4.98
N SER A 201 13.65 9.48 6.14
CA SER A 201 13.21 9.98 7.45
C SER A 201 13.55 11.45 7.70
N LEU A 202 14.53 11.99 6.99
CA LEU A 202 15.03 13.36 7.13
C LEU A 202 14.59 14.30 6.00
N LYS A 203 14.04 13.78 4.92
CA LYS A 203 13.70 14.51 3.68
C LYS A 203 12.86 15.75 3.96
N TYR A 204 11.77 15.61 4.67
CA TYR A 204 10.87 16.73 4.98
C TYR A 204 11.52 17.79 5.88
N THR A 205 12.26 17.36 6.90
CA THR A 205 13.01 18.31 7.74
C THR A 205 14.10 19.04 6.96
N ALA A 206 14.75 18.38 6.02
CA ALA A 206 15.79 18.98 5.20
C ALA A 206 15.24 20.06 4.26
N ILE A 207 14.09 19.82 3.61
CA ILE A 207 13.45 20.82 2.74
C ILE A 207 12.88 21.99 3.54
N GLU A 208 12.28 21.75 4.71
CA GLU A 208 11.82 22.81 5.63
C GLU A 208 12.96 23.71 6.08
N ASN A 209 14.17 23.16 6.25
CA ASN A 209 15.37 23.93 6.60
C ASN A 209 16.06 24.60 5.39
N GLY A 210 15.52 24.45 4.17
CA GLY A 210 16.05 25.09 2.97
C GLY A 210 17.31 24.44 2.40
N ASN A 211 17.62 23.19 2.77
CA ASN A 211 18.80 22.48 2.23
C ASN A 211 18.66 22.24 0.73
N PHE A 212 17.45 22.14 0.23
CA PHE A 212 17.08 22.06 -1.18
C PHE A 212 15.68 22.65 -1.38
N GLN A 213 15.33 22.98 -2.63
CA GLN A 213 14.10 23.65 -2.99
C GLN A 213 13.13 22.76 -3.77
N VAL A 214 13.61 21.66 -4.34
CA VAL A 214 12.80 20.71 -5.12
C VAL A 214 13.07 19.32 -4.57
N THR A 215 12.01 18.53 -4.42
CA THR A 215 12.13 17.14 -3.94
C THR A 215 11.13 16.24 -4.65
N GLU A 216 11.45 14.96 -4.72
CA GLU A 216 10.45 13.93 -5.01
C GLU A 216 9.67 13.62 -3.74
N VAL A 217 8.39 13.32 -3.89
CA VAL A 217 7.48 12.91 -2.81
C VAL A 217 6.54 11.82 -3.32
N TYR A 218 5.84 11.18 -2.39
CA TYR A 218 4.69 10.32 -2.70
C TYR A 218 3.41 11.14 -2.62
N THR A 219 2.52 11.01 -3.61
CA THR A 219 1.28 11.82 -3.70
C THR A 219 0.39 11.73 -2.46
N THR A 220 0.33 10.55 -1.83
CA THR A 220 -0.54 10.28 -0.67
C THR A 220 0.12 10.56 0.67
N ASP A 221 1.40 10.99 0.69
CA ASP A 221 2.12 11.25 1.94
C ASP A 221 1.59 12.52 2.62
N GLY A 222 0.96 12.35 3.79
CA GLY A 222 0.44 13.45 4.60
C GLY A 222 1.51 14.45 5.08
N LEU A 223 2.80 14.08 5.03
CA LEU A 223 3.91 14.95 5.36
C LEU A 223 4.09 16.07 4.33
N ASN A 224 3.64 15.89 3.08
CA ASN A 224 3.63 16.95 2.07
C ASN A 224 2.89 18.18 2.58
N ARG A 225 1.67 17.96 3.11
CA ARG A 225 0.85 19.03 3.67
C ARG A 225 1.46 19.63 4.95
N LYS A 226 2.03 18.78 5.80
CA LYS A 226 2.66 19.22 7.06
C LYS A 226 3.87 20.10 6.81
N ALA A 227 4.69 19.76 5.81
CA ALA A 227 5.86 20.53 5.39
C ALA A 227 5.53 21.70 4.46
N ASN A 228 4.24 22.02 4.27
CA ASN A 228 3.76 23.09 3.40
C ASN A 228 4.37 23.03 1.99
N LEU A 229 4.32 21.82 1.38
CA LEU A 229 4.79 21.58 0.03
C LEU A 229 3.64 21.70 -0.96
N LYS A 230 3.91 22.36 -2.09
CA LYS A 230 3.10 22.29 -3.29
C LYS A 230 3.59 21.15 -4.16
N VAL A 231 2.73 20.21 -4.41
CA VAL A 231 2.96 19.14 -5.39
C VAL A 231 2.70 19.71 -6.78
N LEU A 232 3.68 19.59 -7.67
CA LEU A 232 3.57 20.04 -9.06
C LEU A 232 2.85 18.99 -9.90
N GLU A 233 2.03 19.46 -10.85
CA GLU A 233 1.37 18.57 -11.81
C GLU A 233 2.40 17.93 -12.75
N ASP A 234 2.33 16.60 -12.91
CA ASP A 234 3.08 15.86 -13.91
C ASP A 234 2.44 16.00 -15.30
N ASP A 235 2.57 17.19 -15.89
CA ASP A 235 1.91 17.62 -17.12
C ASP A 235 2.31 16.83 -18.37
N ARG A 236 3.34 15.98 -18.25
CA ARG A 236 3.82 15.12 -19.34
C ARG A 236 3.67 13.62 -19.04
N ASN A 237 3.07 13.25 -17.90
CA ASN A 237 2.83 11.89 -17.46
C ASN A 237 4.10 11.01 -17.43
N PHE A 238 5.15 11.50 -16.81
CA PHE A 238 6.37 10.74 -16.59
C PHE A 238 6.20 9.65 -15.55
N PHE A 239 5.52 9.98 -14.45
CA PHE A 239 5.26 9.03 -13.38
C PHE A 239 4.00 8.22 -13.70
N PRO A 240 4.08 6.88 -13.77
CA PRO A 240 2.91 6.05 -13.98
C PRO A 240 1.95 6.13 -12.79
N GLU A 241 0.70 5.79 -13.04
CA GLU A 241 -0.25 5.56 -11.97
C GLU A 241 0.18 4.40 -11.10
N TYR A 242 -0.11 4.51 -9.80
CA TYR A 242 0.09 3.48 -8.80
C TYR A 242 -1.22 3.31 -8.04
N ASN A 243 -2.16 2.61 -8.67
CA ASN A 243 -3.49 2.39 -8.12
C ASN A 243 -3.45 1.36 -7.00
N GLY A 244 -3.90 1.77 -5.80
CA GLY A 244 -4.08 0.87 -4.66
C GLY A 244 -5.30 -0.01 -4.85
N SER A 245 -5.17 -1.30 -4.55
CA SER A 245 -6.24 -2.29 -4.62
C SER A 245 -6.07 -3.35 -3.53
N LEU A 246 -7.16 -4.06 -3.22
CA LEU A 246 -7.11 -5.27 -2.42
C LEU A 246 -6.83 -6.47 -3.32
N LEU A 247 -5.85 -7.27 -2.93
CA LEU A 247 -5.54 -8.57 -3.51
C LEU A 247 -6.16 -9.63 -2.59
N VAL A 248 -7.02 -10.46 -3.13
CA VAL A 248 -7.83 -11.44 -2.37
C VAL A 248 -7.67 -12.82 -2.99
N ARG A 249 -7.49 -13.86 -2.19
CA ARG A 249 -7.57 -15.25 -2.66
C ARG A 249 -8.95 -15.51 -3.26
N GLU A 250 -9.02 -16.11 -4.44
CA GLU A 250 -10.31 -16.44 -5.05
C GLU A 250 -11.15 -17.36 -4.16
N GLU A 251 -10.51 -18.35 -3.53
CA GLU A 251 -11.15 -19.35 -2.66
C GLU A 251 -11.84 -18.72 -1.44
N LEU A 252 -11.36 -17.55 -0.96
CA LEU A 252 -11.98 -16.86 0.19
C LEU A 252 -13.46 -16.59 -0.05
N PHE A 253 -13.84 -16.20 -1.26
CA PHE A 253 -15.25 -15.89 -1.57
C PHE A 253 -16.13 -17.15 -1.52
N GLU A 254 -15.60 -18.31 -1.91
CA GLU A 254 -16.30 -19.59 -1.81
C GLU A 254 -16.39 -20.06 -0.35
N GLU A 255 -15.31 -19.92 0.42
CA GLU A 255 -15.21 -20.30 1.82
C GLU A 255 -16.21 -19.50 2.70
N MET A 256 -16.43 -18.23 2.35
CA MET A 256 -17.31 -17.31 3.11
C MET A 256 -18.74 -17.20 2.53
N ALA A 257 -19.04 -17.90 1.43
CA ALA A 257 -20.31 -17.76 0.72
C ALA A 257 -21.57 -18.03 1.58
N ASP A 258 -21.47 -18.92 2.57
CA ASP A 258 -22.60 -19.26 3.46
C ASP A 258 -22.94 -18.15 4.45
N VAL A 259 -21.99 -17.30 4.82
CA VAL A 259 -22.14 -16.24 5.85
C VAL A 259 -22.07 -14.84 5.28
N ALA A 260 -21.39 -14.66 4.18
CA ALA A 260 -21.25 -13.36 3.50
C ALA A 260 -21.21 -13.57 1.97
N PRO A 261 -22.35 -13.89 1.34
CA PRO A 261 -22.40 -14.10 -0.11
C PRO A 261 -22.10 -12.82 -0.91
N ASP A 262 -22.17 -11.65 -0.27
CA ASP A 262 -21.88 -10.33 -0.79
C ASP A 262 -20.48 -9.78 -0.36
N LEU A 263 -19.60 -10.65 0.19
CA LEU A 263 -18.28 -10.24 0.69
C LEU A 263 -17.48 -9.45 -0.36
N ARG A 264 -17.58 -9.82 -1.64
CA ARG A 264 -16.89 -9.12 -2.73
C ARG A 264 -17.40 -7.69 -2.94
N GLU A 265 -18.67 -7.42 -2.63
CA GLU A 265 -19.27 -6.08 -2.72
C GLU A 265 -18.99 -5.24 -1.47
N ILE A 266 -18.69 -5.92 -0.35
CA ILE A 266 -18.31 -5.27 0.91
C ILE A 266 -16.87 -4.75 0.84
N LEU A 267 -15.98 -5.55 0.23
CA LEU A 267 -14.56 -5.22 0.04
C LEU A 267 -14.34 -4.24 -1.10
#